data_990682e850bd213b9dbb9bfd23439d6f
#
_entry.id   990682e850bd213b9dbb9bfd23439d6f
#
_cell.length_a   1.000
_cell.length_b   1.000
_cell.length_c   1.000
_cell.angle_alpha   90.00
_cell.angle_beta   90.00
_cell.angle_gamma   90.00
#
_symmetry.space_group_name_H-M   'P 1'
#
loop_
_entity.id
_entity.type
_entity.pdbx_description
1 polymer ?
#
loop_
_entity_poly.entity_id
_entity_poly.type
_entity_poly.pdbx_seq_one_letter_code
_entity_poly.pdbx_strand_id
1 'polypeptide(L)'
;MASSLVDYAWLLESVRRDYDRAEEMYKRAIEADPKYALGLGNYAAFLHGVRGDYDRAEEMYKRAVEADPDHARNLGNYADFLETVRGDYGRAEEIYKRAIEADPNHAYSLRKYAHFLQYVRHNYDRAEEMYRRFIEADHGQ
;
A
#
# COMPACT_ATOMS: atom_id res chain seq x y z
N MET A 1 -14.23 -3.89 -16.86
CA MET A 1 -13.06 -3.56 -17.73
C MET A 1 -11.81 -3.22 -16.89
N ALA A 2 -11.88 -2.22 -16.02
CA ALA A 2 -10.72 -1.79 -15.22
C ALA A 2 -10.17 -2.93 -14.35
N SER A 3 -11.02 -3.70 -13.68
CA SER A 3 -10.56 -4.78 -12.81
C SER A 3 -9.80 -5.87 -13.58
N SER A 4 -10.27 -6.22 -14.79
CA SER A 4 -9.59 -7.20 -15.62
C SER A 4 -8.24 -6.69 -16.10
N LEU A 5 -8.15 -5.40 -16.39
CA LEU A 5 -6.86 -4.78 -16.78
C LEU A 5 -5.87 -4.79 -15.62
N VAL A 6 -6.35 -4.54 -14.40
CA VAL A 6 -5.51 -4.59 -13.20
C VAL A 6 -5.03 -6.03 -12.93
N ASP A 7 -5.93 -7.00 -13.05
CA ASP A 7 -5.56 -8.41 -12.87
C ASP A 7 -4.49 -8.83 -13.88
N TYR A 8 -4.65 -8.42 -15.13
CA TYR A 8 -3.66 -8.73 -16.17
C TYR A 8 -2.34 -8.01 -15.91
N ALA A 9 -2.39 -6.75 -15.51
CA ALA A 9 -1.18 -6.01 -15.13
C ALA A 9 -0.43 -6.71 -14.01
N TRP A 10 -1.15 -7.18 -13.00
CA TRP A 10 -0.57 -7.89 -11.88
C TRP A 10 0.10 -9.20 -12.32
N LEU A 11 -0.54 -9.95 -13.20
CA LEU A 11 0.05 -11.16 -13.78
C LEU A 11 1.34 -10.83 -14.51
N LEU A 12 1.32 -9.82 -15.37
CA LEU A 12 2.48 -9.40 -16.15
C LEU A 12 3.62 -8.95 -15.24
N GLU A 13 3.30 -8.24 -14.16
CA GLU A 13 4.31 -7.78 -13.21
C GLU A 13 4.87 -8.93 -12.37
N SER A 14 3.99 -9.71 -11.75
CA SER A 14 4.37 -10.66 -10.70
C SER A 14 4.90 -11.99 -11.23
N VAL A 15 4.35 -12.45 -12.34
CA VAL A 15 4.66 -13.77 -12.89
C VAL A 15 5.57 -13.67 -14.12
N ARG A 16 5.19 -12.83 -15.06
CA ARG A 16 5.91 -12.71 -16.34
C ARG A 16 7.07 -11.73 -16.26
N ARG A 17 7.06 -10.83 -15.30
CA ARG A 17 8.04 -9.74 -15.15
C ARG A 17 8.18 -8.92 -16.43
N ASP A 18 7.08 -8.80 -17.17
CA ASP A 18 6.99 -7.94 -18.35
C ASP A 18 6.50 -6.55 -17.90
N TYR A 19 7.43 -5.76 -17.39
CA TYR A 19 7.10 -4.52 -16.71
C TYR A 19 6.55 -3.45 -17.66
N ASP A 20 7.02 -3.40 -18.88
CA ASP A 20 6.51 -2.41 -19.84
C ASP A 20 5.05 -2.68 -20.19
N ARG A 21 4.70 -3.95 -20.42
CA ARG A 21 3.31 -4.31 -20.69
C ARG A 21 2.45 -4.17 -19.44
N ALA A 22 2.99 -4.51 -18.28
CA ALA A 22 2.27 -4.32 -17.01
C ALA A 22 1.89 -2.86 -16.82
N GLU A 23 2.84 -1.95 -17.02
CA GLU A 23 2.58 -0.53 -16.88
C GLU A 23 1.52 -0.04 -17.88
N GLU A 24 1.59 -0.50 -19.11
CA GLU A 24 0.59 -0.16 -20.12
C GLU A 24 -0.82 -0.58 -19.66
N MET A 25 -0.95 -1.77 -19.07
CA MET A 25 -2.24 -2.24 -18.58
C MET A 25 -2.73 -1.44 -17.38
N TYR A 26 -1.84 -1.06 -16.47
CA TYR A 26 -2.21 -0.17 -15.36
C TYR A 26 -2.74 1.17 -15.88
N LYS A 27 -2.05 1.76 -16.85
CA LYS A 27 -2.48 3.04 -17.43
C LYS A 27 -3.84 2.92 -18.10
N ARG A 28 -4.07 1.85 -18.83
CA ARG A 28 -5.36 1.59 -19.45
C ARG A 28 -6.48 1.43 -18.42
N ALA A 29 -6.17 0.75 -17.30
CA ALA A 29 -7.14 0.58 -16.22
C ALA A 29 -7.56 1.94 -15.63
N ILE A 30 -6.58 2.83 -15.43
CA ILE A 30 -6.83 4.16 -14.87
C ILE A 30 -7.63 5.02 -15.87
N GLU A 31 -7.38 4.87 -17.16
CA GLU A 31 -8.18 5.57 -18.19
C GLU A 31 -9.62 5.05 -18.18
N ALA A 32 -9.81 3.75 -18.02
CA ALA A 32 -11.13 3.15 -18.00
C ALA A 32 -11.94 3.54 -16.77
N ASP A 33 -11.27 3.64 -15.61
CA ASP A 33 -11.90 4.03 -14.35
C ASP A 33 -10.90 4.82 -13.49
N PRO A 34 -10.91 6.16 -13.62
CA PRO A 34 -9.93 7.00 -12.91
C PRO A 34 -10.07 7.00 -11.38
N LYS A 35 -11.16 6.44 -10.85
CA LYS A 35 -11.40 6.36 -9.40
C LYS A 35 -11.38 4.94 -8.87
N TYR A 36 -10.86 3.99 -9.64
CA TYR A 36 -10.73 2.63 -9.19
C TYR A 36 -9.53 2.52 -8.24
N ALA A 37 -9.81 2.53 -6.95
CA ALA A 37 -8.77 2.64 -5.91
C ALA A 37 -7.74 1.51 -5.99
N LEU A 38 -8.17 0.28 -6.25
CA LEU A 38 -7.25 -0.85 -6.36
C LEU A 38 -6.26 -0.66 -7.51
N GLY A 39 -6.75 -0.18 -8.65
CA GLY A 39 -5.88 0.09 -9.81
C GLY A 39 -4.87 1.20 -9.52
N LEU A 40 -5.35 2.28 -8.92
CA LEU A 40 -4.47 3.40 -8.54
C LEU A 40 -3.40 2.95 -7.54
N GLY A 41 -3.80 2.19 -6.53
CA GLY A 41 -2.88 1.70 -5.50
C GLY A 41 -1.86 0.70 -6.04
N ASN A 42 -2.29 -0.21 -6.89
CA ASN A 42 -1.38 -1.18 -7.50
C ASN A 42 -0.38 -0.51 -8.45
N TYR A 43 -0.83 0.49 -9.20
CA TYR A 43 0.08 1.25 -10.06
C TYR A 43 1.07 2.05 -9.21
N ALA A 44 0.61 2.67 -8.13
CA ALA A 44 1.50 3.37 -7.22
C ALA A 44 2.60 2.44 -6.68
N ALA A 45 2.24 1.26 -6.23
CA ALA A 45 3.20 0.26 -5.74
C ALA A 45 4.18 -0.17 -6.84
N PHE A 46 3.70 -0.32 -8.06
CA PHE A 46 4.55 -0.63 -9.21
C PHE A 46 5.56 0.49 -9.48
N LEU A 47 5.09 1.73 -9.50
CA LEU A 47 5.97 2.90 -9.72
C LEU A 47 7.02 3.01 -8.61
N HIS A 48 6.63 2.73 -7.38
CA HIS A 48 7.51 2.77 -6.21
C HIS A 48 8.53 1.62 -6.24
N GLY A 49 8.06 0.39 -6.40
CA GLY A 49 8.89 -0.80 -6.23
C GLY A 49 9.66 -1.23 -7.47
N VAL A 50 9.10 -1.03 -8.65
CA VAL A 50 9.70 -1.48 -9.90
C VAL A 50 10.42 -0.34 -10.63
N ARG A 51 9.75 0.80 -10.80
CA ARG A 51 10.30 1.91 -11.57
C ARG A 51 11.15 2.89 -10.76
N GLY A 52 10.95 2.96 -9.45
CA GLY A 52 11.59 3.97 -8.62
C GLY A 52 11.16 5.39 -8.97
N ASP A 53 10.00 5.54 -9.58
CA ASP A 53 9.42 6.84 -9.95
C ASP A 53 8.60 7.35 -8.76
N TYR A 54 9.30 7.90 -7.78
CA TYR A 54 8.69 8.20 -6.48
C TYR A 54 7.68 9.35 -6.54
N ASP A 55 7.92 10.36 -7.36
CA ASP A 55 6.99 11.47 -7.45
C ASP A 55 5.65 11.04 -8.04
N ARG A 56 5.69 10.22 -9.11
CA ARG A 56 4.47 9.67 -9.68
C ARG A 56 3.80 8.65 -8.75
N ALA A 57 4.61 7.84 -8.07
CA ALA A 57 4.07 6.89 -7.09
C ALA A 57 3.28 7.62 -6.01
N GLU A 58 3.82 8.70 -5.47
CA GLU A 58 3.14 9.48 -4.43
C GLU A 58 1.82 10.06 -4.94
N GLU A 59 1.82 10.61 -6.16
CA GLU A 59 0.60 11.11 -6.76
C GLU A 59 -0.47 10.02 -6.86
N MET A 60 -0.08 8.82 -7.30
CA MET A 60 -1.01 7.71 -7.43
C MET A 60 -1.51 7.21 -6.07
N TYR A 61 -0.63 7.15 -5.06
CA TYR A 61 -1.07 6.81 -3.70
C TYR A 61 -2.11 7.79 -3.18
N LYS A 62 -1.88 9.10 -3.37
CA LYS A 62 -2.83 10.12 -2.93
C LYS A 62 -4.18 9.95 -3.62
N ARG A 63 -4.16 9.72 -4.93
CA ARG A 63 -5.39 9.48 -5.68
C ARG A 63 -6.12 8.22 -5.21
N ALA A 64 -5.37 7.16 -4.90
CA ALA A 64 -5.96 5.92 -4.40
C ALA A 64 -6.65 6.15 -3.06
N VAL A 65 -6.02 6.89 -2.15
CA VAL A 65 -6.60 7.19 -0.83
C VAL A 65 -7.82 8.11 -0.96
N GLU A 66 -7.81 9.06 -1.89
CA GLU A 66 -8.98 9.90 -2.15
C GLU A 66 -10.14 9.07 -2.71
N ALA A 67 -9.83 8.12 -3.60
CA ALA A 67 -10.87 7.29 -4.22
C ALA A 67 -11.54 6.35 -3.22
N ASP A 68 -10.77 5.79 -2.29
CA ASP A 68 -11.28 4.93 -1.22
C ASP A 68 -10.47 5.16 0.05
N PRO A 69 -10.93 6.04 0.95
CA PRO A 69 -10.18 6.37 2.17
C PRO A 69 -10.08 5.23 3.18
N ASP A 70 -10.83 4.15 3.00
CA ASP A 70 -10.87 3.02 3.94
C ASP A 70 -10.25 1.74 3.35
N HIS A 71 -9.48 1.86 2.28
CA HIS A 71 -8.82 0.72 1.67
C HIS A 71 -7.50 0.45 2.41
N ALA A 72 -7.51 -0.51 3.33
CA ALA A 72 -6.40 -0.76 4.25
C ALA A 72 -5.08 -1.03 3.54
N ARG A 73 -5.10 -1.82 2.46
CA ARG A 73 -3.89 -2.16 1.70
C ARG A 73 -3.25 -0.91 1.09
N ASN A 74 -4.06 -0.05 0.48
CA ASN A 74 -3.53 1.19 -0.12
C ASN A 74 -2.99 2.13 0.96
N LEU A 75 -3.69 2.23 2.10
CA LEU A 75 -3.22 3.04 3.22
C LEU A 75 -1.89 2.49 3.76
N GLY A 76 -1.80 1.18 3.96
CA GLY A 76 -0.56 0.56 4.46
C GLY A 76 0.62 0.77 3.52
N ASN A 77 0.39 0.61 2.22
CA ASN A 77 1.44 0.82 1.22
C ASN A 77 1.87 2.29 1.17
N TYR A 78 0.91 3.22 1.26
CA TYR A 78 1.24 4.64 1.28
C TYR A 78 2.02 5.02 2.53
N ALA A 79 1.63 4.49 3.69
CA ALA A 79 2.36 4.74 4.94
C ALA A 79 3.80 4.23 4.84
N ASP A 80 3.99 3.04 4.29
CA ASP A 80 5.33 2.49 4.07
C ASP A 80 6.16 3.40 3.15
N PHE A 81 5.55 3.89 2.08
CA PHE A 81 6.20 4.82 1.17
C PHE A 81 6.62 6.11 1.89
N LEU A 82 5.72 6.69 2.69
CA LEU A 82 6.00 7.91 3.44
C LEU A 82 7.15 7.70 4.43
N GLU A 83 7.20 6.54 5.05
CA GLU A 83 8.26 6.20 5.99
C GLU A 83 9.59 5.99 5.28
N THR A 84 9.63 5.10 4.30
CA THR A 84 10.89 4.59 3.75
C THR A 84 11.47 5.47 2.64
N VAL A 85 10.62 6.14 1.88
CA VAL A 85 11.06 6.99 0.77
C VAL A 85 11.14 8.45 1.18
N ARG A 86 10.10 8.98 1.81
CA ARG A 86 10.04 10.40 2.17
C ARG A 86 10.58 10.72 3.56
N GLY A 87 10.67 9.73 4.44
CA GLY A 87 11.06 9.99 5.82
C GLY A 87 10.08 10.86 6.57
N ASP A 88 8.84 10.92 6.11
CA ASP A 88 7.79 11.71 6.74
C ASP A 88 7.09 10.86 7.80
N TYR A 89 7.74 10.75 8.95
CA TYR A 89 7.31 9.82 10.01
C TYR A 89 5.98 10.22 10.64
N GLY A 90 5.72 11.50 10.77
CA GLY A 90 4.45 11.97 11.33
C GLY A 90 3.27 11.54 10.48
N ARG A 91 3.35 11.78 9.17
CA ARG A 91 2.29 11.37 8.24
C ARG A 91 2.22 9.85 8.11
N ALA A 92 3.37 9.19 8.07
CA ALA A 92 3.40 7.74 7.98
C ALA A 92 2.63 7.10 9.13
N GLU A 93 2.89 7.55 10.34
CA GLU A 93 2.19 7.01 11.52
C GLU A 93 0.69 7.26 11.46
N GLU A 94 0.29 8.46 11.07
CA GLU A 94 -1.12 8.80 10.91
C GLU A 94 -1.81 7.86 9.93
N ILE A 95 -1.16 7.59 8.79
CA ILE A 95 -1.73 6.70 7.77
C ILE A 95 -1.73 5.24 8.23
N TYR A 96 -0.70 4.78 8.93
CA TYR A 96 -0.72 3.43 9.53
C TYR A 96 -1.92 3.26 10.46
N LYS A 97 -2.19 4.25 11.31
CA LYS A 97 -3.33 4.21 12.22
C LYS A 97 -4.65 4.13 11.46
N ARG A 98 -4.77 4.89 10.38
CA ARG A 98 -5.97 4.86 9.53
C ARG A 98 -6.16 3.48 8.88
N ALA A 99 -5.07 2.85 8.44
CA ALA A 99 -5.14 1.51 7.86
C ALA A 99 -5.68 0.49 8.87
N ILE A 100 -5.23 0.58 10.11
CA ILE A 100 -5.65 -0.34 11.18
C ILE A 100 -7.10 -0.05 11.60
N GLU A 101 -7.53 1.21 11.60
CA GLU A 101 -8.93 1.56 11.85
C GLU A 101 -9.84 1.00 10.74
N ALA A 102 -9.39 1.08 9.49
CA ALA A 102 -10.16 0.58 8.35
C ALA A 102 -10.30 -0.93 8.38
N ASP A 103 -9.23 -1.63 8.74
CA ASP A 103 -9.24 -3.10 8.87
C ASP A 103 -8.33 -3.51 10.02
N PRO A 104 -8.91 -3.70 11.23
CA PRO A 104 -8.12 -4.04 12.42
C PRO A 104 -7.35 -5.35 12.34
N ASN A 105 -7.69 -6.21 11.39
CA ASN A 105 -7.04 -7.51 11.19
C ASN A 105 -6.18 -7.55 9.94
N HIS A 106 -5.84 -6.39 9.36
CA HIS A 106 -5.02 -6.34 8.17
C HIS A 106 -3.56 -6.63 8.54
N ALA A 107 -3.13 -7.87 8.33
CA ALA A 107 -1.84 -8.37 8.80
C ALA A 107 -0.67 -7.51 8.34
N TYR A 108 -0.65 -7.13 7.07
CA TYR A 108 0.42 -6.30 6.52
C TYR A 108 0.57 -4.96 7.28
N SER A 109 -0.56 -4.27 7.50
CA SER A 109 -0.53 -2.97 8.20
C SER A 109 -0.10 -3.11 9.65
N LEU A 110 -0.58 -4.15 10.33
CA LEU A 110 -0.18 -4.42 11.72
C LEU A 110 1.32 -4.66 11.82
N ARG A 111 1.87 -5.48 10.94
CA ARG A 111 3.30 -5.79 10.95
C ARG A 111 4.13 -4.56 10.64
N LYS A 112 3.74 -3.79 9.63
CA LYS A 112 4.47 -2.58 9.24
C LYS A 112 4.43 -1.52 10.33
N TYR A 113 3.28 -1.33 10.96
CA TYR A 113 3.18 -0.36 12.06
C TYR A 113 4.00 -0.82 13.27
N ALA A 114 4.00 -2.12 13.56
CA ALA A 114 4.83 -2.67 14.64
C ALA A 114 6.31 -2.36 14.41
N HIS A 115 6.80 -2.57 13.18
CA HIS A 115 8.17 -2.23 12.81
C HIS A 115 8.44 -0.73 12.99
N PHE A 116 7.52 0.11 12.53
CA PHE A 116 7.63 1.56 12.66
C PHE A 116 7.74 1.96 14.14
N LEU A 117 6.88 1.41 14.98
CA LEU A 117 6.90 1.70 16.42
C LEU A 117 8.20 1.26 17.07
N GLN A 118 8.73 0.11 16.66
CA GLN A 118 9.96 -0.43 17.21
C GLN A 118 11.18 0.38 16.78
N TYR A 119 11.35 0.60 15.49
CA TYR A 119 12.59 1.14 14.95
C TYR A 119 12.61 2.65 14.78
N VAL A 120 11.46 3.29 14.61
CA VAL A 120 11.37 4.74 14.45
C VAL A 120 11.01 5.43 15.75
N ARG A 121 9.94 4.96 16.43
CA ARG A 121 9.45 5.60 17.66
C ARG A 121 10.06 5.03 18.93
N HIS A 122 10.64 3.83 18.87
CA HIS A 122 11.15 3.12 20.05
C HIS A 122 10.07 2.92 21.11
N ASN A 123 8.84 2.79 20.68
CA ASN A 123 7.69 2.50 21.55
C ASN A 123 7.48 0.99 21.59
N TYR A 124 8.25 0.33 22.46
CA TYR A 124 8.34 -1.14 22.46
C TYR A 124 7.07 -1.80 22.98
N ASP A 125 6.39 -1.20 23.94
CA ASP A 125 5.14 -1.76 24.45
C ASP A 125 4.06 -1.78 23.38
N ARG A 126 3.93 -0.70 22.66
CA ARG A 126 2.95 -0.62 21.59
C ARG A 126 3.35 -1.49 20.39
N ALA A 127 4.63 -1.56 20.09
CA ALA A 127 5.14 -2.45 19.04
C ALA A 127 4.78 -3.90 19.35
N GLU A 128 4.98 -4.31 20.61
CA GLU A 128 4.65 -5.67 21.03
C GLU A 128 3.15 -5.96 20.88
N GLU A 129 2.30 -5.00 21.23
CA GLU A 129 0.86 -5.13 21.04
C GLU A 129 0.51 -5.34 19.56
N MET A 130 1.11 -4.58 18.67
CA MET A 130 0.86 -4.69 17.23
C MET A 130 1.38 -6.03 16.68
N TYR A 131 2.54 -6.49 17.14
CA TYR A 131 3.04 -7.81 16.73
C TYR A 131 2.11 -8.94 17.20
N ARG A 132 1.59 -8.86 18.40
CA ARG A 132 0.63 -9.86 18.90
C ARG A 132 -0.62 -9.88 18.02
N ARG A 133 -1.15 -8.70 17.70
CA ARG A 133 -2.32 -8.59 16.83
C ARG A 133 -2.04 -9.13 15.43
N PHE A 134 -0.84 -8.88 14.91
CA PHE A 134 -0.42 -9.44 13.62
C PHE A 134 -0.41 -10.96 13.65
N ILE A 135 0.16 -11.54 14.69
CA ILE A 135 0.24 -13.00 14.83
C ILE A 135 -1.17 -13.60 14.88
N GLU A 136 -2.07 -13.00 15.66
CA GLU A 136 -3.46 -13.46 15.74
C GLU A 136 -4.18 -13.33 14.41
N ALA A 137 -4.01 -12.23 13.71
CA ALA A 137 -4.63 -11.99 12.41
C ALA A 137 -4.14 -13.01 11.37
N ASP A 138 -2.83 -13.29 11.37
CA ASP A 138 -2.22 -14.22 10.42
C ASP A 138 -2.65 -15.66 10.67
N HIS A 139 -2.77 -16.06 11.95
CA HIS A 139 -3.17 -17.41 12.32
C HIS A 139 -4.68 -17.62 12.38
N GLY A 140 -5.44 -16.56 12.60
CA GLY A 140 -6.90 -16.63 12.66
C GLY A 140 -7.58 -16.72 11.31
N GLN A 141 -6.82 -16.65 10.26
CA GLN A 141 -7.33 -16.71 8.89
C GLN A 141 -7.36 -18.17 8.33
#